data_7bd94bf4d175962c0dccd6b7cbafef31
#
_entry.id   7bd94bf4d175962c0dccd6b7cbafef31
#
_cell.length_a   1.000
_cell.length_b   1.000
_cell.length_c   1.000
_cell.angle_alpha   90.00
_cell.angle_beta   90.00
_cell.angle_gamma   90.00
#
_symmetry.space_group_name_H-M   'P 1'
#
loop_
_entity.id
_entity.type
_entity.pdbx_description
1 polymer ?
#
loop_
_entity_poly.entity_id
_entity_poly.type
_entity_poly.pdbx_seq_one_letter_code
_entity_poly.pdbx_strand_id
1 'polypeptide(L)'
;MPDTAVIENEDALAADFDEAGEEEERPQTFAELGVPGPLVRVLAADGKKTAFPIQADTLPDSLAGRDILGRGRTGSGKTLAFSIPLVARLGEVDADEYENMSQFRHEVEQVRKGHAEERRADDFLPHPRGLVLAPTRELANQINDVLMPLAQMYGMTTTTVYGGVRYARQIRDLRAGADIVVACPGRLEDLLEQHALTLEKVEVAVIDEADEMADMGFLPPVKRLLGQVSFDAQIMLFSATLDHGVDEVVNTFLTDPKIHSVDCASGAVDEMTHHVVETTQGDRHELVRTLASGKGRRIL
;
A
#
# COMPACT_ATOMS: atom_id res chain seq x y z
N MET A 1 69.48 -35.64 35.55
CA MET A 1 70.25 -34.40 35.59
C MET A 1 70.74 -34.09 34.18
N PRO A 2 70.63 -32.90 33.71
CA PRO A 2 69.77 -31.75 33.94
C PRO A 2 68.97 -31.44 32.66
N ASP A 3 68.24 -30.44 32.40
CA ASP A 3 67.98 -29.18 33.07
C ASP A 3 66.72 -28.55 32.50
N THR A 4 66.16 -27.80 33.31
CA THR A 4 64.97 -26.96 33.15
C THR A 4 65.24 -25.82 32.23
N ALA A 5 64.30 -25.47 31.35
CA ALA A 5 64.13 -24.09 30.92
C ALA A 5 62.65 -23.82 30.67
N VAL A 6 62.04 -23.21 31.65
CA VAL A 6 60.81 -22.44 31.58
C VAL A 6 61.12 -21.16 30.79
N ILE A 7 60.37 -20.86 29.76
CA ILE A 7 60.21 -19.48 29.25
C ILE A 7 58.72 -19.16 29.23
N GLU A 8 58.33 -18.38 30.19
CA GLU A 8 57.15 -17.52 30.16
C GLU A 8 57.28 -16.56 29.00
N ASN A 9 56.22 -16.41 28.25
CA ASN A 9 55.86 -15.18 27.61
C ASN A 9 54.35 -15.14 27.40
N GLU A 10 53.66 -14.85 28.47
CA GLU A 10 52.42 -14.09 28.39
C GLU A 10 52.85 -12.67 28.04
N ASP A 11 52.41 -12.17 26.89
CA ASP A 11 51.93 -10.81 26.71
C ASP A 11 51.60 -10.55 25.22
N ALA A 12 50.50 -9.87 25.04
CA ALA A 12 50.11 -9.11 23.87
C ALA A 12 49.61 -9.89 22.66
N LEU A 13 48.31 -10.07 22.63
CA LEU A 13 47.43 -9.73 21.49
C LEU A 13 46.00 -9.65 22.00
N ALA A 14 45.71 -8.61 22.78
CA ALA A 14 44.38 -8.06 22.85
C ALA A 14 44.10 -7.43 21.49
N ALA A 15 43.52 -8.19 20.57
CA ALA A 15 42.90 -7.64 19.37
C ALA A 15 41.70 -6.83 19.85
N ASP A 16 41.77 -5.52 19.62
CA ASP A 16 40.61 -4.63 19.62
C ASP A 16 39.56 -5.25 18.68
N PHE A 17 38.58 -5.88 19.26
CA PHE A 17 37.28 -6.03 18.60
C PHE A 17 36.65 -4.63 18.68
N ASP A 18 36.82 -3.87 17.59
CA ASP A 18 35.91 -2.77 17.29
C ASP A 18 34.51 -3.35 17.34
N GLU A 19 33.81 -3.11 18.42
CA GLU A 19 32.35 -3.08 18.47
C GLU A 19 31.93 -1.96 17.50
N ALA A 20 31.87 -2.28 16.22
CA ALA A 20 31.03 -1.54 15.29
C ALA A 20 29.61 -1.79 15.80
N GLY A 21 29.16 -0.92 16.70
CA GLY A 21 27.79 -0.87 17.12
C GLY A 21 26.96 -0.69 15.86
N GLU A 22 26.12 -1.68 15.57
CA GLU A 22 24.99 -1.48 14.68
C GLU A 22 24.21 -0.32 15.28
N GLU A 23 24.40 0.88 14.75
CA GLU A 23 23.49 1.99 15.03
C GLU A 23 22.12 1.50 14.59
N GLU A 24 21.26 1.11 15.51
CA GLU A 24 19.85 0.88 15.26
C GLU A 24 19.31 2.17 14.63
N GLU A 25 19.12 2.16 13.32
CA GLU A 25 18.58 3.31 12.59
C GLU A 25 17.23 3.66 13.22
N ARG A 26 17.16 4.84 13.84
CA ARG A 26 15.92 5.31 14.45
C ARG A 26 14.83 5.38 13.38
N PRO A 27 13.58 4.97 13.70
CA PRO A 27 12.49 5.06 12.74
C PRO A 27 12.33 6.50 12.24
N GLN A 28 12.35 6.69 10.91
CA GLN A 28 12.19 7.99 10.27
C GLN A 28 10.76 8.51 10.43
N THR A 29 10.64 9.81 10.61
CA THR A 29 9.32 10.47 10.61
C THR A 29 8.84 10.70 9.18
N PHE A 30 7.53 10.82 8.99
CA PHE A 30 6.96 11.12 7.67
C PHE A 30 7.42 12.47 7.11
N ALA A 31 7.69 13.46 7.96
CA ALA A 31 8.24 14.75 7.54
C ALA A 31 9.67 14.63 7.00
N GLU A 32 10.53 13.82 7.63
CA GLU A 32 11.89 13.54 7.14
C GLU A 32 11.89 12.82 5.78
N LEU A 33 10.81 12.09 5.45
CA LEU A 33 10.61 11.40 4.18
C LEU A 33 10.00 12.29 3.08
N GLY A 34 9.79 13.57 3.34
CA GLY A 34 9.25 14.52 2.38
C GLY A 34 7.72 14.48 2.23
N VAL A 35 7.01 13.86 3.17
CA VAL A 35 5.54 13.88 3.17
C VAL A 35 5.02 15.28 3.45
N PRO A 36 4.08 15.83 2.62
CA PRO A 36 3.55 17.16 2.81
C PRO A 36 2.96 17.40 4.21
N GLY A 37 3.22 18.58 4.77
CA GLY A 37 2.83 18.94 6.13
C GLY A 37 1.36 18.68 6.50
N PRO A 38 0.37 18.94 5.63
CA PRO A 38 -1.03 18.60 5.89
C PRO A 38 -1.25 17.10 6.13
N LEU A 39 -0.61 16.22 5.36
CA LEU A 39 -0.71 14.76 5.54
C LEU A 39 0.00 14.29 6.81
N VAL A 40 1.18 14.86 7.12
CA VAL A 40 1.87 14.58 8.40
C VAL A 40 0.96 14.88 9.59
N ARG A 41 0.16 15.95 9.53
CA ARG A 41 -0.80 16.29 10.60
C ARG A 41 -1.91 15.27 10.72
N VAL A 42 -2.46 14.77 9.61
CA VAL A 42 -3.48 13.70 9.62
C VAL A 42 -2.91 12.44 10.24
N LEU A 43 -1.72 12.03 9.82
CA LEU A 43 -1.03 10.84 10.34
C LEU A 43 -0.73 10.97 11.83
N ALA A 44 -0.24 12.12 12.27
CA ALA A 44 0.05 12.38 13.68
C ALA A 44 -1.23 12.37 14.54
N ALA A 45 -2.35 12.88 14.04
CA ALA A 45 -3.64 12.85 14.73
C ALA A 45 -4.17 11.42 14.90
N ASP A 46 -3.83 10.52 13.96
CA ASP A 46 -4.13 9.09 14.02
C ASP A 46 -3.03 8.27 14.77
N GLY A 47 -2.13 8.95 15.48
CA GLY A 47 -1.07 8.33 16.27
C GLY A 47 0.12 7.79 15.48
N LYS A 48 0.14 7.96 14.16
CA LYS A 48 1.20 7.51 13.27
C LYS A 48 2.28 8.59 13.14
N LYS A 49 3.38 8.44 13.88
CA LYS A 49 4.46 9.44 13.93
C LYS A 49 5.68 9.08 13.09
N THR A 50 5.95 7.79 12.97
CA THR A 50 7.11 7.24 12.26
C THR A 50 6.67 6.25 11.20
N ALA A 51 7.46 6.14 10.15
CA ALA A 51 7.21 5.25 9.03
C ALA A 51 7.63 3.80 9.36
N PHE A 52 6.92 2.85 8.79
CA PHE A 52 7.36 1.46 8.71
C PHE A 52 8.42 1.31 7.60
N PRO A 53 9.26 0.26 7.64
CA PRO A 53 10.33 0.09 6.66
C PRO A 53 9.87 0.25 5.20
N ILE A 54 8.80 -0.43 4.77
CA ILE A 54 8.28 -0.31 3.39
C ILE A 54 7.88 1.13 3.04
N GLN A 55 7.38 1.90 4.02
CA GLN A 55 7.02 3.30 3.83
C GLN A 55 8.26 4.16 3.71
N ALA A 56 9.25 3.95 4.59
CA ALA A 56 10.51 4.69 4.55
C ALA A 56 11.24 4.49 3.22
N ASP A 57 11.24 3.26 2.71
CA ASP A 57 11.92 2.93 1.46
C ASP A 57 11.18 3.49 0.23
N THR A 58 9.84 3.39 0.20
CA THR A 58 9.08 3.73 -1.02
C THR A 58 8.70 5.19 -1.14
N LEU A 59 8.48 5.91 -0.02
CA LEU A 59 7.94 7.27 -0.03
C LEU A 59 8.81 8.28 -0.81
N PRO A 60 10.15 8.31 -0.69
CA PRO A 60 10.96 9.28 -1.43
C PRO A 60 10.79 9.15 -2.95
N ASP A 61 10.81 7.93 -3.48
CA ASP A 61 10.65 7.68 -4.91
C ASP A 61 9.20 7.90 -5.38
N SER A 62 8.22 7.43 -4.63
CA SER A 62 6.81 7.54 -4.98
C SER A 62 6.30 8.97 -4.94
N LEU A 63 6.73 9.78 -3.97
CA LEU A 63 6.44 11.22 -3.92
C LEU A 63 7.10 11.99 -5.08
N ALA A 64 8.27 11.53 -5.54
CA ALA A 64 8.92 12.07 -6.74
C ALA A 64 8.24 11.66 -8.06
N GLY A 65 7.17 10.85 -8.02
CA GLY A 65 6.40 10.43 -9.19
C GLY A 65 6.99 9.24 -9.93
N ARG A 66 7.91 8.49 -9.32
CA ARG A 66 8.45 7.27 -9.91
C ARG A 66 7.46 6.12 -9.78
N ASP A 67 7.44 5.25 -10.77
CA ASP A 67 6.72 3.98 -10.64
C ASP A 67 7.37 3.12 -9.56
N ILE A 68 6.54 2.40 -8.80
CA ILE A 68 6.99 1.61 -7.66
C ILE A 68 6.60 0.15 -7.83
N LEU A 69 7.56 -0.73 -7.59
CA LEU A 69 7.34 -2.14 -7.32
C LEU A 69 7.67 -2.42 -5.86
N GLY A 70 6.66 -2.42 -5.01
CA GLY A 70 6.80 -2.67 -3.57
C GLY A 70 6.56 -4.14 -3.23
N ARG A 71 7.56 -4.80 -2.66
CA ARG A 71 7.44 -6.19 -2.18
C ARG A 71 7.36 -6.20 -0.67
N GLY A 72 6.30 -6.79 -0.15
CA GLY A 72 6.12 -6.89 1.31
C GLY A 72 4.88 -7.69 1.67
N ARG A 73 4.95 -8.41 2.78
CA ARG A 73 3.83 -9.21 3.28
C ARG A 73 2.66 -8.33 3.75
N THR A 74 1.49 -8.92 3.87
CA THR A 74 0.33 -8.30 4.50
C THR A 74 0.69 -7.85 5.93
N GLY A 75 0.29 -6.63 6.30
CA GLY A 75 0.65 -6.03 7.60
C GLY A 75 1.98 -5.26 7.63
N SER A 76 2.75 -5.20 6.53
CA SER A 76 4.00 -4.42 6.47
C SER A 76 3.79 -2.91 6.38
N GLY A 77 2.56 -2.42 6.24
CA GLY A 77 2.25 -0.99 6.14
C GLY A 77 2.10 -0.47 4.70
N LYS A 78 1.94 -1.34 3.70
CA LYS A 78 1.79 -1.00 2.27
C LYS A 78 0.71 0.03 2.01
N THR A 79 -0.44 -0.08 2.70
CA THR A 79 -1.58 0.81 2.47
C THR A 79 -1.21 2.28 2.62
N LEU A 80 -0.42 2.66 3.62
CA LEU A 80 0.08 4.03 3.75
C LEU A 80 1.21 4.34 2.76
N ALA A 81 2.03 3.36 2.42
CA ALA A 81 3.12 3.53 1.46
C ALA A 81 2.62 4.01 0.08
N PHE A 82 1.41 3.59 -0.34
CA PHE A 82 0.81 4.10 -1.58
C PHE A 82 -0.25 5.18 -1.36
N SER A 83 -0.99 5.19 -0.25
CA SER A 83 -2.04 6.19 -0.02
C SER A 83 -1.47 7.60 0.15
N ILE A 84 -0.34 7.74 0.81
CA ILE A 84 0.33 9.02 1.00
C ILE A 84 0.74 9.65 -0.34
N PRO A 85 1.54 8.98 -1.19
CA PRO A 85 1.95 9.57 -2.48
C PRO A 85 0.76 9.72 -3.43
N LEU A 86 -0.22 8.81 -3.44
CA LEU A 86 -1.45 8.96 -4.23
C LEU A 86 -2.13 10.30 -3.93
N VAL A 87 -2.38 10.59 -2.65
CA VAL A 87 -3.04 11.84 -2.24
C VAL A 87 -2.15 13.06 -2.47
N ALA A 88 -0.86 12.97 -2.13
CA ALA A 88 0.08 14.07 -2.31
C ALA A 88 0.20 14.51 -3.77
N ARG A 89 0.26 13.55 -4.68
CA ARG A 89 0.40 13.82 -6.12
C ARG A 89 -0.89 14.33 -6.79
N LEU A 90 -2.04 13.93 -6.28
CA LEU A 90 -3.33 14.43 -6.78
C LEU A 90 -3.74 15.77 -6.16
N GLY A 91 -3.06 16.20 -5.10
CA GLY A 91 -3.30 17.48 -4.44
C GLY A 91 -2.98 18.65 -5.38
N GLU A 92 -3.98 19.50 -5.65
CA GLU A 92 -3.84 20.68 -6.54
C GLU A 92 -3.36 21.92 -5.81
N VAL A 93 -3.30 21.85 -4.47
CA VAL A 93 -2.87 22.94 -3.61
C VAL A 93 -1.54 22.56 -2.99
N ASP A 94 -0.49 23.30 -3.33
CA ASP A 94 0.82 23.12 -2.71
C ASP A 94 0.80 23.68 -1.29
N ALA A 95 1.04 22.83 -0.32
CA ALA A 95 1.00 23.24 1.09
C ALA A 95 2.15 24.18 1.48
N ASP A 96 3.26 24.11 0.76
CA ASP A 96 4.45 24.91 1.06
C ASP A 96 4.31 26.36 0.57
N GLU A 97 3.33 26.66 -0.27
CA GLU A 97 3.00 28.02 -0.71
C GLU A 97 2.25 28.85 0.36
N TYR A 98 1.78 28.21 1.46
CA TYR A 98 0.92 28.87 2.44
C TYR A 98 1.58 28.94 3.82
N GLU A 99 1.57 30.12 4.41
CA GLU A 99 2.13 30.37 5.74
C GLU A 99 1.41 29.58 6.87
N ASN A 100 0.13 29.25 6.66
CA ASN A 100 -0.66 28.56 7.68
C ASN A 100 -1.78 27.69 7.11
N MET A 101 -2.25 26.75 7.91
CA MET A 101 -3.31 25.79 7.54
C MET A 101 -4.67 26.42 7.24
N SER A 102 -4.92 27.65 7.68
CA SER A 102 -6.21 28.31 7.38
C SER A 102 -6.25 28.77 5.93
N GLN A 103 -5.15 29.33 5.43
CA GLN A 103 -5.00 29.73 4.02
C GLN A 103 -5.03 28.47 3.12
N PHE A 104 -4.24 27.45 3.45
CA PHE A 104 -4.27 26.17 2.74
C PHE A 104 -5.70 25.62 2.60
N ARG A 105 -6.45 25.53 3.72
CA ARG A 105 -7.83 25.02 3.69
C ARG A 105 -8.76 25.91 2.88
N HIS A 106 -8.53 27.21 2.85
CA HIS A 106 -9.32 28.12 2.03
C HIS A 106 -9.15 27.80 0.54
N GLU A 107 -7.93 27.62 0.08
CA GLU A 107 -7.65 27.28 -1.32
C GLU A 107 -8.16 25.89 -1.69
N VAL A 108 -7.96 24.89 -0.84
CA VAL A 108 -8.56 23.56 -1.01
C VAL A 108 -10.08 23.66 -1.20
N GLU A 109 -10.76 24.52 -0.43
CA GLU A 109 -12.20 24.70 -0.58
C GLU A 109 -12.58 25.42 -1.89
N GLN A 110 -11.72 26.30 -2.43
CA GLN A 110 -11.96 26.92 -3.75
C GLN A 110 -11.81 25.89 -4.88
N VAL A 111 -10.76 25.06 -4.86
CA VAL A 111 -10.57 23.97 -5.81
C VAL A 111 -11.77 23.02 -5.77
N ARG A 112 -12.20 22.61 -4.58
CA ARG A 112 -13.36 21.73 -4.40
C ARG A 112 -14.64 22.32 -4.99
N LYS A 113 -14.85 23.63 -4.88
CA LYS A 113 -16.00 24.32 -5.48
C LYS A 113 -15.94 24.32 -7.00
N GLY A 114 -14.75 24.53 -7.59
CA GLY A 114 -14.54 24.45 -9.03
C GLY A 114 -14.93 23.08 -9.58
N HIS A 115 -14.43 22.01 -8.98
CA HIS A 115 -14.81 20.64 -9.34
C HIS A 115 -16.30 20.36 -9.16
N ALA A 116 -16.93 20.91 -8.12
CA ALA A 116 -18.36 20.74 -7.90
C ALA A 116 -19.23 21.47 -8.97
N GLU A 117 -18.73 22.53 -9.57
CA GLU A 117 -19.38 23.21 -10.71
C GLU A 117 -19.26 22.39 -11.99
N GLU A 118 -18.07 21.85 -12.30
CA GLU A 118 -17.85 20.97 -13.44
C GLU A 118 -18.79 19.75 -13.42
N ARG A 119 -18.97 19.14 -12.25
CA ARG A 119 -19.83 17.96 -12.05
C ARG A 119 -21.33 18.21 -12.26
N ARG A 120 -21.76 19.47 -12.37
CA ARG A 120 -23.16 19.84 -12.65
C ARG A 120 -23.52 19.89 -14.13
N ALA A 121 -22.53 19.75 -15.01
CA ALA A 121 -22.79 19.68 -16.44
C ALA A 121 -23.64 18.45 -16.78
N ASP A 122 -24.60 18.61 -17.69
CA ASP A 122 -25.53 17.52 -18.07
C ASP A 122 -24.81 16.34 -18.74
N ASP A 123 -23.68 16.62 -19.40
CA ASP A 123 -22.82 15.66 -20.09
C ASP A 123 -21.64 15.18 -19.23
N PHE A 124 -21.62 15.52 -17.93
CA PHE A 124 -20.54 15.11 -17.04
C PHE A 124 -20.42 13.58 -16.96
N LEU A 125 -19.27 13.08 -17.43
CA LEU A 125 -18.86 11.69 -17.23
C LEU A 125 -17.87 11.59 -16.09
N PRO A 126 -18.16 10.82 -15.03
CA PRO A 126 -17.24 10.61 -13.93
C PRO A 126 -15.86 10.14 -14.40
N HIS A 127 -14.81 10.81 -13.96
CA HIS A 127 -13.43 10.56 -14.34
C HIS A 127 -12.51 10.71 -13.11
N PRO A 128 -12.33 9.64 -12.33
CA PRO A 128 -11.43 9.68 -11.18
C PRO A 128 -10.00 9.98 -11.65
N ARG A 129 -9.26 10.70 -10.81
CA ARG A 129 -7.84 11.00 -11.02
C ARG A 129 -6.94 9.96 -10.35
N GLY A 130 -7.45 9.27 -9.32
CA GLY A 130 -6.79 8.18 -8.64
C GLY A 130 -7.56 6.86 -8.74
N LEU A 131 -6.82 5.78 -8.95
CA LEU A 131 -7.36 4.42 -9.01
C LEU A 131 -6.56 3.51 -8.07
N VAL A 132 -7.27 2.73 -7.24
CA VAL A 132 -6.66 1.64 -6.48
C VAL A 132 -7.40 0.34 -6.82
N LEU A 133 -6.68 -0.66 -7.30
CA LEU A 133 -7.22 -2.00 -7.54
C LEU A 133 -6.89 -2.93 -6.38
N ALA A 134 -7.90 -3.64 -5.91
CA ALA A 134 -7.80 -4.59 -4.81
C ALA A 134 -8.56 -5.89 -5.13
N PRO A 135 -8.10 -7.08 -4.68
CA PRO A 135 -8.72 -8.37 -5.01
C PRO A 135 -10.10 -8.54 -4.39
N THR A 136 -10.32 -8.02 -3.19
CA THR A 136 -11.54 -8.27 -2.42
C THR A 136 -12.23 -6.99 -1.98
N ARG A 137 -13.54 -7.09 -1.75
CA ARG A 137 -14.36 -6.00 -1.21
C ARG A 137 -13.89 -5.55 0.18
N GLU A 138 -13.50 -6.50 0.98
CA GLU A 138 -13.01 -6.28 2.34
C GLU A 138 -11.74 -5.44 2.33
N LEU A 139 -10.78 -5.78 1.48
CA LEU A 139 -9.53 -5.01 1.32
C LEU A 139 -9.82 -3.63 0.71
N ALA A 140 -10.69 -3.54 -0.29
CA ALA A 140 -11.09 -2.24 -0.87
C ALA A 140 -11.67 -1.28 0.18
N ASN A 141 -12.50 -1.78 1.11
CA ASN A 141 -13.01 -0.96 2.22
C ASN A 141 -11.89 -0.58 3.21
N GLN A 142 -11.01 -1.50 3.58
CA GLN A 142 -9.87 -1.21 4.47
C GLN A 142 -8.93 -0.15 3.88
N ILE A 143 -8.64 -0.24 2.59
CA ILE A 143 -7.86 0.77 1.88
C ILE A 143 -8.58 2.12 1.91
N ASN A 144 -9.87 2.15 1.59
CA ASN A 144 -10.66 3.37 1.58
C ASN A 144 -10.72 4.04 2.96
N ASP A 145 -10.83 3.27 4.04
CA ASP A 145 -10.85 3.79 5.41
C ASP A 145 -9.53 4.50 5.79
N VAL A 146 -8.40 4.02 5.28
CA VAL A 146 -7.09 4.66 5.46
C VAL A 146 -6.91 5.86 4.53
N LEU A 147 -7.38 5.76 3.29
CA LEU A 147 -7.20 6.76 2.25
C LEU A 147 -8.08 7.99 2.45
N MET A 148 -9.33 7.79 2.89
CA MET A 148 -10.34 8.85 3.01
C MET A 148 -9.90 10.03 3.89
N PRO A 149 -9.34 9.85 5.10
CA PRO A 149 -8.89 11.00 5.91
C PRO A 149 -7.76 11.80 5.25
N LEU A 150 -6.87 11.13 4.51
CA LEU A 150 -5.79 11.77 3.77
C LEU A 150 -6.36 12.58 2.59
N ALA A 151 -7.24 11.99 1.79
CA ALA A 151 -7.89 12.62 0.65
C ALA A 151 -8.71 13.85 1.07
N GLN A 152 -9.47 13.76 2.16
CA GLN A 152 -10.28 14.86 2.70
C GLN A 152 -9.44 16.08 3.08
N MET A 153 -8.17 15.90 3.45
CA MET A 153 -7.29 17.03 3.76
C MET A 153 -7.07 17.94 2.54
N TYR A 154 -7.10 17.37 1.32
CA TYR A 154 -7.03 18.09 0.05
C TYR A 154 -8.39 18.29 -0.62
N GLY A 155 -9.49 18.13 0.13
CA GLY A 155 -10.85 18.32 -0.38
C GLY A 155 -11.31 17.24 -1.37
N MET A 156 -10.52 16.20 -1.55
CA MET A 156 -10.84 15.08 -2.45
C MET A 156 -11.82 14.10 -1.80
N THR A 157 -12.60 13.45 -2.66
CA THR A 157 -13.57 12.42 -2.28
C THR A 157 -13.13 11.06 -2.77
N THR A 158 -13.40 10.04 -1.96
CA THR A 158 -13.10 8.64 -2.30
C THR A 158 -14.38 7.83 -2.41
N THR A 159 -14.41 6.83 -3.28
CA THR A 159 -15.52 5.86 -3.35
C THR A 159 -15.01 4.46 -3.59
N THR A 160 -15.81 3.47 -3.19
CA THR A 160 -15.49 2.05 -3.41
C THR A 160 -16.40 1.44 -4.47
N VAL A 161 -15.81 0.59 -5.35
CA VAL A 161 -16.49 -0.07 -6.46
C VAL A 161 -16.22 -1.57 -6.41
N TYR A 162 -17.22 -2.38 -6.07
CA TYR A 162 -17.10 -3.83 -5.98
C TYR A 162 -18.43 -4.55 -6.15
N GLY A 163 -18.39 -5.86 -6.39
CA GLY A 163 -19.57 -6.72 -6.56
C GLY A 163 -20.45 -6.79 -5.32
N GLY A 164 -21.71 -7.23 -5.51
CA GLY A 164 -22.67 -7.39 -4.42
C GLY A 164 -23.39 -6.12 -3.98
N VAL A 165 -23.10 -4.98 -4.58
CA VAL A 165 -23.82 -3.72 -4.39
C VAL A 165 -24.59 -3.35 -5.64
N ARG A 166 -25.74 -2.69 -5.48
CA ARG A 166 -26.58 -2.25 -6.61
C ARG A 166 -25.82 -1.24 -7.48
N TYR A 167 -25.84 -1.43 -8.81
CA TYR A 167 -25.19 -0.54 -9.77
C TYR A 167 -25.64 0.92 -9.60
N ALA A 168 -26.94 1.16 -9.49
CA ALA A 168 -27.49 2.51 -9.36
C ALA A 168 -26.93 3.28 -8.17
N ARG A 169 -26.56 2.59 -7.07
CA ARG A 169 -25.91 3.24 -5.93
C ARG A 169 -24.50 3.67 -6.29
N GLN A 170 -23.69 2.78 -6.85
CA GLN A 170 -22.31 3.08 -7.21
C GLN A 170 -22.23 4.15 -8.32
N ILE A 171 -23.10 4.08 -9.32
CA ILE A 171 -23.19 5.12 -10.36
C ILE A 171 -23.51 6.47 -9.76
N ARG A 172 -24.47 6.54 -8.81
CA ARG A 172 -24.79 7.79 -8.12
C ARG A 172 -23.62 8.31 -7.32
N ASP A 173 -22.90 7.44 -6.59
CA ASP A 173 -21.75 7.80 -5.78
C ASP A 173 -20.58 8.30 -6.65
N LEU A 174 -20.35 7.69 -7.82
CA LEU A 174 -19.41 8.17 -8.84
C LEU A 174 -19.81 9.54 -9.41
N ARG A 175 -21.08 9.73 -9.75
CA ARG A 175 -21.61 11.02 -10.27
C ARG A 175 -21.59 12.14 -9.23
N ALA A 176 -21.66 11.81 -7.94
CA ALA A 176 -21.48 12.79 -6.87
C ALA A 176 -20.05 13.36 -6.84
N GLY A 177 -19.13 12.73 -7.55
CA GLY A 177 -17.74 13.13 -7.74
C GLY A 177 -16.80 12.31 -6.87
N ALA A 178 -16.21 11.29 -7.46
CA ALA A 178 -15.14 10.53 -6.85
C ALA A 178 -13.81 10.94 -7.51
N ASP A 179 -12.94 11.57 -6.73
CA ASP A 179 -11.59 11.92 -7.18
C ASP A 179 -10.70 10.67 -7.17
N ILE A 180 -10.94 9.77 -6.21
CA ILE A 180 -10.22 8.50 -6.08
C ILE A 180 -11.22 7.35 -5.98
N VAL A 181 -11.00 6.32 -6.80
CA VAL A 181 -11.81 5.09 -6.80
C VAL A 181 -10.97 3.93 -6.29
N VAL A 182 -11.46 3.21 -5.27
CA VAL A 182 -10.90 1.95 -4.79
C VAL A 182 -11.80 0.83 -5.30
N ALA A 183 -11.30 -0.06 -6.16
CA ALA A 183 -12.13 -0.97 -6.92
C ALA A 183 -11.65 -2.42 -6.91
N CYS A 184 -12.63 -3.34 -6.97
CA CYS A 184 -12.36 -4.70 -7.45
C CYS A 184 -12.50 -4.75 -8.97
N PRO A 185 -11.55 -5.40 -9.69
CA PRO A 185 -11.44 -5.31 -11.14
C PRO A 185 -12.72 -5.59 -11.91
N GLY A 186 -13.41 -6.71 -11.65
CA GLY A 186 -14.58 -7.11 -12.43
C GLY A 186 -15.73 -6.12 -12.37
N ARG A 187 -16.05 -5.55 -11.19
CA ARG A 187 -17.13 -4.54 -11.08
C ARG A 187 -16.76 -3.22 -11.74
N LEU A 188 -15.48 -2.86 -11.72
CA LEU A 188 -15.04 -1.64 -12.40
C LEU A 188 -15.18 -1.80 -13.93
N GLU A 189 -14.84 -2.95 -14.49
CA GLU A 189 -15.09 -3.25 -15.90
C GLU A 189 -16.58 -3.14 -16.27
N ASP A 190 -17.46 -3.77 -15.46
CA ASP A 190 -18.91 -3.67 -15.67
C ASP A 190 -19.41 -2.21 -15.75
N LEU A 191 -18.86 -1.32 -14.92
CA LEU A 191 -19.24 0.09 -14.90
C LEU A 191 -18.66 0.88 -16.08
N LEU A 192 -17.47 0.53 -16.54
CA LEU A 192 -16.86 1.09 -17.75
C LEU A 192 -17.65 0.68 -19.01
N GLU A 193 -18.05 -0.59 -19.12
CA GLU A 193 -18.90 -1.09 -20.22
C GLU A 193 -20.26 -0.39 -20.26
N GLN A 194 -20.79 0.02 -19.09
CA GLN A 194 -22.03 0.79 -18.99
C GLN A 194 -21.81 2.29 -19.21
N HIS A 195 -20.61 2.74 -19.55
CA HIS A 195 -20.25 4.17 -19.69
C HIS A 195 -20.61 4.99 -18.42
N ALA A 196 -20.46 4.39 -17.24
CA ALA A 196 -20.72 5.07 -15.98
C ALA A 196 -19.55 5.96 -15.52
N LEU A 197 -18.35 5.71 -16.04
CA LEU A 197 -17.14 6.51 -15.82
C LEU A 197 -16.13 6.25 -16.94
N THR A 198 -15.04 7.05 -16.95
CA THR A 198 -13.84 6.80 -17.76
C THR A 198 -12.59 6.79 -16.88
N LEU A 199 -11.52 6.10 -17.30
CA LEU A 199 -10.23 6.07 -16.59
C LEU A 199 -9.17 6.95 -17.28
N GLU A 200 -9.48 7.62 -18.35
CA GLU A 200 -8.54 8.44 -19.16
C GLU A 200 -7.86 9.58 -18.37
N LYS A 201 -8.48 10.00 -17.26
CA LYS A 201 -7.96 11.06 -16.40
C LYS A 201 -7.23 10.53 -15.16
N VAL A 202 -7.04 9.22 -15.04
CA VAL A 202 -6.29 8.64 -13.95
C VAL A 202 -4.81 9.03 -14.06
N GLU A 203 -4.31 9.75 -13.08
CA GLU A 203 -2.94 10.23 -12.98
C GLU A 203 -2.07 9.32 -12.12
N VAL A 204 -2.69 8.61 -11.16
CA VAL A 204 -2.02 7.65 -10.29
C VAL A 204 -2.86 6.38 -10.17
N ALA A 205 -2.27 5.25 -10.52
CA ALA A 205 -2.88 3.93 -10.38
C ALA A 205 -2.09 3.05 -9.42
N VAL A 206 -2.79 2.38 -8.52
CA VAL A 206 -2.22 1.45 -7.53
C VAL A 206 -2.82 0.06 -7.74
N ILE A 207 -1.99 -0.95 -7.70
CA ILE A 207 -2.39 -2.35 -7.67
C ILE A 207 -1.90 -2.94 -6.35
N ASP A 208 -2.82 -3.28 -5.43
CA ASP A 208 -2.47 -3.88 -4.14
C ASP A 208 -2.83 -5.36 -4.13
N GLU A 209 -2.00 -6.18 -3.49
CA GLU A 209 -2.08 -7.64 -3.44
C GLU A 209 -2.21 -8.25 -4.86
N ALA A 210 -1.26 -7.89 -5.74
CA ALA A 210 -1.29 -8.31 -7.15
C ALA A 210 -1.19 -9.84 -7.32
N ASP A 211 -0.48 -10.52 -6.45
CA ASP A 211 -0.40 -11.99 -6.40
C ASP A 211 -1.74 -12.63 -6.02
N GLU A 212 -2.48 -12.09 -5.06
CA GLU A 212 -3.83 -12.57 -4.75
C GLU A 212 -4.78 -12.35 -5.95
N MET A 213 -4.67 -11.22 -6.65
CA MET A 213 -5.42 -11.00 -7.89
C MET A 213 -5.05 -11.99 -8.99
N ALA A 214 -3.78 -12.38 -9.08
CA ALA A 214 -3.32 -13.42 -10.01
C ALA A 214 -3.94 -14.78 -9.68
N ASP A 215 -3.90 -15.19 -8.43
CA ASP A 215 -4.49 -16.45 -7.96
C ASP A 215 -6.01 -16.50 -8.18
N MET A 216 -6.69 -15.36 -8.08
CA MET A 216 -8.13 -15.24 -8.37
C MET A 216 -8.45 -15.11 -9.88
N GLY A 217 -7.45 -15.06 -10.75
CA GLY A 217 -7.64 -14.93 -12.20
C GLY A 217 -8.00 -13.52 -12.66
N PHE A 218 -7.70 -12.49 -11.87
CA PHE A 218 -8.05 -11.08 -12.18
C PHE A 218 -6.98 -10.34 -12.99
N LEU A 219 -5.83 -10.94 -13.32
CA LEU A 219 -4.81 -10.23 -14.11
C LEU A 219 -5.30 -9.79 -15.50
N PRO A 220 -6.10 -10.58 -16.26
CA PRO A 220 -6.64 -10.09 -17.53
C PRO A 220 -7.52 -8.84 -17.39
N PRO A 221 -8.49 -8.76 -16.46
CA PRO A 221 -9.17 -7.50 -16.13
C PRO A 221 -8.22 -6.37 -15.74
N VAL A 222 -7.26 -6.62 -14.84
CA VAL A 222 -6.28 -5.60 -14.40
C VAL A 222 -5.54 -4.99 -15.59
N LYS A 223 -5.05 -5.82 -16.52
CA LYS A 223 -4.37 -5.35 -17.74
C LYS A 223 -5.27 -4.48 -18.63
N ARG A 224 -6.54 -4.86 -18.79
CA ARG A 224 -7.50 -4.05 -19.57
C ARG A 224 -7.81 -2.71 -18.90
N LEU A 225 -7.89 -2.68 -17.57
CA LEU A 225 -8.11 -1.45 -16.81
C LEU A 225 -6.90 -0.53 -16.89
N LEU A 226 -5.69 -1.04 -16.68
CA LEU A 226 -4.46 -0.27 -16.80
C LEU A 226 -4.22 0.25 -18.22
N GLY A 227 -4.68 -0.47 -19.25
CA GLY A 227 -4.64 0.00 -20.63
C GLY A 227 -5.58 1.18 -20.93
N GLN A 228 -6.45 1.58 -20.01
CA GLN A 228 -7.38 2.71 -20.17
C GLN A 228 -6.99 3.94 -19.32
N VAL A 229 -5.99 3.83 -18.45
CA VAL A 229 -5.51 4.98 -17.67
C VAL A 229 -4.65 5.90 -18.54
N SER A 230 -4.40 7.13 -18.06
CA SER A 230 -3.51 8.07 -18.77
C SER A 230 -2.15 7.43 -19.04
N PHE A 231 -1.57 7.70 -20.20
CA PHE A 231 -0.24 7.20 -20.56
C PHE A 231 0.86 7.68 -19.60
N ASP A 232 0.71 8.89 -19.06
CA ASP A 232 1.66 9.49 -18.11
C ASP A 232 1.31 9.16 -16.64
N ALA A 233 0.36 8.24 -16.41
CA ALA A 233 -0.02 7.88 -15.04
C ALA A 233 1.14 7.20 -14.31
N GLN A 234 1.38 7.61 -13.07
CA GLN A 234 2.26 6.89 -12.15
C GLN A 234 1.61 5.57 -11.76
N ILE A 235 2.35 4.47 -11.84
CA ILE A 235 1.86 3.15 -11.46
C ILE A 235 2.64 2.61 -10.27
N MET A 236 1.93 2.25 -9.21
CA MET A 236 2.49 1.62 -8.02
C MET A 236 1.89 0.23 -7.84
N LEU A 237 2.72 -0.81 -7.91
CA LEU A 237 2.30 -2.19 -7.72
C LEU A 237 2.89 -2.75 -6.43
N PHE A 238 2.01 -3.31 -5.60
CA PHE A 238 2.38 -3.96 -4.35
C PHE A 238 1.96 -5.43 -4.38
N SER A 239 2.92 -6.29 -4.05
CA SER A 239 2.73 -7.75 -4.07
C SER A 239 3.68 -8.41 -3.08
N ALA A 240 3.32 -9.58 -2.53
CA ALA A 240 4.26 -10.39 -1.77
C ALA A 240 5.19 -11.19 -2.71
N THR A 241 4.68 -11.62 -3.86
CA THR A 241 5.43 -12.37 -4.87
C THR A 241 5.28 -11.76 -6.27
N LEU A 242 6.16 -12.14 -7.20
CA LEU A 242 6.08 -11.76 -8.61
C LEU A 242 5.72 -12.96 -9.51
N ASP A 243 5.21 -14.02 -8.93
CA ASP A 243 4.81 -15.22 -9.63
C ASP A 243 3.45 -15.06 -10.32
N HIS A 244 3.01 -16.08 -11.04
CA HIS A 244 1.65 -16.21 -11.60
C HIS A 244 1.27 -15.14 -12.63
N GLY A 245 2.27 -14.49 -13.27
CA GLY A 245 2.05 -13.48 -14.32
C GLY A 245 1.99 -12.04 -13.80
N VAL A 246 2.31 -11.80 -12.53
CA VAL A 246 2.48 -10.44 -11.97
C VAL A 246 3.65 -9.74 -12.66
N ASP A 247 4.73 -10.47 -12.94
CA ASP A 247 5.89 -10.00 -13.70
C ASP A 247 5.50 -9.44 -15.08
N GLU A 248 4.53 -10.04 -15.75
CA GLU A 248 4.01 -9.54 -17.04
C GLU A 248 3.30 -8.19 -16.88
N VAL A 249 2.54 -7.98 -15.80
CA VAL A 249 1.92 -6.68 -15.50
C VAL A 249 2.99 -5.62 -15.27
N VAL A 250 4.01 -5.94 -14.46
CA VAL A 250 5.15 -5.05 -14.19
C VAL A 250 5.85 -4.66 -15.49
N ASN A 251 6.23 -5.62 -16.32
CA ASN A 251 6.96 -5.37 -17.56
C ASN A 251 6.14 -4.63 -18.62
N THR A 252 4.81 -4.73 -18.57
CA THR A 252 3.92 -4.10 -19.55
C THR A 252 3.55 -2.67 -19.20
N PHE A 253 3.32 -2.38 -17.92
CA PHE A 253 2.69 -1.14 -17.50
C PHE A 253 3.59 -0.22 -16.66
N LEU A 254 4.62 -0.74 -15.98
CA LEU A 254 5.52 0.09 -15.18
C LEU A 254 6.70 0.58 -16.02
N THR A 255 7.07 1.84 -15.86
CA THR A 255 8.20 2.47 -16.56
C THR A 255 9.36 2.71 -15.62
N ASP A 256 10.48 2.00 -15.80
CA ASP A 256 11.69 2.11 -14.94
C ASP A 256 11.34 2.12 -13.43
N PRO A 257 10.58 1.10 -12.94
CA PRO A 257 10.07 1.14 -11.59
C PRO A 257 11.19 1.06 -10.56
N LYS A 258 11.03 1.75 -9.44
CA LYS A 258 11.87 1.56 -8.26
C LYS A 258 11.39 0.34 -7.50
N ILE A 259 12.30 -0.60 -7.31
CA ILE A 259 12.01 -1.88 -6.65
C ILE A 259 12.42 -1.75 -5.18
N HIS A 260 11.43 -1.87 -4.31
CA HIS A 260 11.61 -1.85 -2.87
C HIS A 260 11.12 -3.19 -2.29
N SER A 261 12.00 -3.88 -1.60
CA SER A 261 11.70 -5.17 -0.97
C SER A 261 12.02 -5.08 0.50
N VAL A 262 11.00 -5.08 1.31
CA VAL A 262 11.18 -5.28 2.74
C VAL A 262 10.99 -6.75 3.00
N ASP A 263 12.07 -7.48 3.02
CA ASP A 263 12.11 -8.71 3.78
C ASP A 263 11.79 -8.26 5.21
N CYS A 264 10.67 -8.74 5.76
CA CYS A 264 10.51 -8.62 7.20
C CYS A 264 11.83 -9.12 7.76
N ALA A 265 12.62 -8.19 8.34
CA ALA A 265 13.70 -8.59 9.20
C ALA A 265 13.14 -9.76 9.96
N SER A 266 13.74 -10.89 9.83
CA SER A 266 13.28 -12.13 10.40
C SER A 266 13.06 -11.92 11.91
N GLY A 267 11.96 -11.22 12.25
CA GLY A 267 11.22 -11.57 13.43
C GLY A 267 10.80 -12.99 13.10
N ALA A 268 11.78 -13.84 12.99
CA ALA A 268 11.60 -15.24 12.98
C ALA A 268 10.65 -15.44 14.14
N VAL A 269 9.50 -15.97 13.84
CA VAL A 269 8.80 -16.76 14.82
C VAL A 269 9.70 -17.98 14.95
N ASP A 270 10.94 -17.74 15.42
CA ASP A 270 11.93 -18.76 15.74
C ASP A 270 11.42 -19.71 16.83
N GLU A 271 10.26 -19.38 17.38
CA GLU A 271 9.54 -20.20 18.34
C GLU A 271 8.34 -20.96 17.75
N MET A 272 8.08 -20.88 16.42
CA MET A 272 7.00 -21.64 15.83
C MET A 272 7.49 -23.04 15.45
N THR A 273 7.20 -24.01 16.31
CA THR A 273 7.47 -25.43 16.00
C THR A 273 6.38 -25.98 15.07
N HIS A 274 6.75 -26.31 13.86
CA HIS A 274 5.86 -26.96 12.91
C HIS A 274 5.81 -28.47 13.18
N HIS A 275 4.62 -29.00 13.41
CA HIS A 275 4.39 -30.44 13.52
C HIS A 275 3.57 -30.91 12.32
N VAL A 276 4.13 -31.80 11.53
CA VAL A 276 3.40 -32.50 10.48
C VAL A 276 2.81 -33.77 11.07
N VAL A 277 1.49 -33.90 11.02
CA VAL A 277 0.80 -35.09 11.51
C VAL A 277 0.11 -35.77 10.36
N GLU A 278 0.49 -37.02 10.10
CA GLU A 278 -0.16 -37.86 9.10
C GLU A 278 -1.47 -38.41 9.68
N THR A 279 -2.56 -38.30 8.92
CA THR A 279 -3.88 -38.77 9.34
C THR A 279 -4.69 -39.26 8.13
N THR A 280 -5.64 -40.16 8.39
CA THR A 280 -6.59 -40.56 7.36
C THR A 280 -7.70 -39.50 7.22
N GLN A 281 -8.36 -39.50 6.05
CA GLN A 281 -9.47 -38.56 5.81
C GLN A 281 -10.64 -38.75 6.81
N GLY A 282 -10.83 -39.95 7.36
CA GLY A 282 -11.84 -40.26 8.37
C GLY A 282 -11.50 -39.71 9.76
N ASP A 283 -10.21 -39.69 10.12
CA ASP A 283 -9.76 -39.34 11.48
C ASP A 283 -9.40 -37.86 11.62
N ARG A 284 -9.45 -37.10 10.52
CA ARG A 284 -9.06 -35.70 10.49
C ARG A 284 -9.80 -34.82 11.49
N HIS A 285 -11.12 -35.01 11.60
CA HIS A 285 -11.95 -34.23 12.53
C HIS A 285 -11.66 -34.55 13.99
N GLU A 286 -11.39 -35.81 14.31
CA GLU A 286 -11.06 -36.24 15.66
C GLU A 286 -9.65 -35.74 16.07
N LEU A 287 -8.71 -35.77 15.15
CA LEU A 287 -7.38 -35.21 15.35
C LEU A 287 -7.43 -33.70 15.64
N VAL A 288 -8.15 -32.94 14.81
CA VAL A 288 -8.34 -31.48 15.01
C VAL A 288 -9.00 -31.21 16.35
N ARG A 289 -10.05 -31.97 16.72
CA ARG A 289 -10.72 -31.85 18.00
C ARG A 289 -9.77 -32.11 19.17
N THR A 290 -8.93 -33.14 19.08
CA THR A 290 -7.95 -33.52 20.11
C THR A 290 -6.88 -32.44 20.25
N LEU A 291 -6.37 -31.92 19.15
CA LEU A 291 -5.40 -30.83 19.16
C LEU A 291 -5.99 -29.53 19.74
N ALA A 292 -7.27 -29.25 19.43
CA ALA A 292 -7.99 -28.06 19.88
C ALA A 292 -8.38 -28.13 21.38
N SER A 293 -8.57 -29.32 21.96
CA SER A 293 -9.03 -29.49 23.34
C SER A 293 -7.94 -29.40 24.40
N GLY A 294 -6.67 -29.20 24.04
CA GLY A 294 -5.54 -29.10 24.97
C GLY A 294 -5.63 -27.88 25.90
N LYS A 295 -5.55 -28.09 27.23
CA LYS A 295 -5.53 -27.01 28.21
C LYS A 295 -4.35 -26.05 27.94
N GLY A 296 -4.63 -24.73 27.90
CA GLY A 296 -3.63 -23.68 27.73
C GLY A 296 -3.26 -23.34 26.27
N ARG A 297 -3.95 -23.92 25.28
CA ARG A 297 -3.76 -23.61 23.86
C ARG A 297 -4.72 -22.49 23.41
N ARG A 298 -4.20 -21.49 22.73
CA ARG A 298 -5.01 -20.56 21.93
C ARG A 298 -5.08 -21.11 20.51
N ILE A 299 -6.29 -21.28 20.00
CA ILE A 299 -6.56 -21.72 18.64
C ILE A 299 -7.32 -20.58 17.96
N LEU A 300 -6.78 -20.12 16.86
CA LEU A 300 -7.38 -19.08 16.01
C LEU A 300 -8.28 -19.76 14.96
#